data_c9df18744e69263d2d56e8bbb111a8f5
#
_entry.id   c9df18744e69263d2d56e8bbb111a8f5
#
_cell.length_a   1.000
_cell.length_b   1.000
_cell.length_c   1.000
_cell.angle_alpha   90.00
_cell.angle_beta   90.00
_cell.angle_gamma   90.00
#
_symmetry.space_group_name_H-M   'P 1'
#
loop_
_entity.id
_entity.type
_entity.pdbx_description
1 polymer ?
#
loop_
_entity_poly.entity_id
_entity_poly.type
_entity_poly.pdbx_seq_one_letter_code
_entity_poly.pdbx_strand_id
1 'polypeptide(L)'
;MRDHTTDLDAYAAAFEALTPQNLASDLGPFYAEQAYFEDPFNQVYGWEAIEAIFEHMFHTVHHPKFDVLTRALNGDTAFLEWQFTFFDRQYQGHKIYGTSKVVFDVQGRVLSHVDYWDTGLYIYQKVPVLGAMIRWINRKLRPAT
;
A
#
# COMPACT_ATOMS: atom_id res chain seq x y z
N MET A 1 -7.24 20.99 17.57
CA MET A 1 -6.65 19.97 16.68
C MET A 1 -7.71 18.98 16.26
N ARG A 2 -7.77 18.66 14.99
CA ARG A 2 -8.74 17.70 14.47
C ARG A 2 -8.41 16.28 14.95
N ASP A 3 -9.43 15.55 15.37
CA ASP A 3 -9.32 14.11 15.62
C ASP A 3 -9.51 13.36 14.29
N HIS A 4 -8.49 12.69 13.84
CA HIS A 4 -8.49 11.98 12.55
C HIS A 4 -8.99 10.53 12.64
N THR A 5 -9.59 10.13 13.74
CA THR A 5 -10.09 8.74 13.90
C THR A 5 -11.10 8.38 12.80
N THR A 6 -12.08 9.27 12.57
CA THR A 6 -13.10 9.05 11.53
C THR A 6 -12.47 9.10 10.13
N ASP A 7 -11.53 10.02 9.90
CA ASP A 7 -10.81 10.11 8.62
C ASP A 7 -10.07 8.82 8.32
N LEU A 8 -9.35 8.28 9.31
CA LEU A 8 -8.59 7.05 9.17
C LEU A 8 -9.50 5.85 8.93
N ASP A 9 -10.59 5.74 9.69
CA ASP A 9 -11.55 4.64 9.54
C ASP A 9 -12.18 4.66 8.13
N ALA A 10 -12.56 5.83 7.64
CA ALA A 10 -13.14 5.97 6.31
C ALA A 10 -12.12 5.64 5.20
N TYR A 11 -10.88 6.07 5.37
CA TYR A 11 -9.81 5.80 4.42
C TYR A 11 -9.49 4.30 4.34
N ALA A 12 -9.38 3.65 5.49
CA ALA A 12 -9.18 2.19 5.56
C ALA A 12 -10.34 1.44 4.88
N ALA A 13 -11.57 1.84 5.15
CA ALA A 13 -12.76 1.22 4.54
C ALA A 13 -12.77 1.40 3.02
N ALA A 14 -12.33 2.55 2.51
CA ALA A 14 -12.23 2.79 1.06
C ALA A 14 -11.26 1.84 0.38
N PHE A 15 -10.11 1.56 1.01
CA PHE A 15 -9.16 0.56 0.48
C PHE A 15 -9.73 -0.84 0.51
N GLU A 16 -10.43 -1.22 1.57
CA GLU A 16 -11.02 -2.56 1.69
C GLU A 16 -12.13 -2.79 0.66
N ALA A 17 -12.82 -1.75 0.25
CA ALA A 17 -13.92 -1.82 -0.73
C ALA A 17 -13.48 -1.48 -2.17
N LEU A 18 -12.21 -1.27 -2.42
CA LEU A 18 -11.68 -0.73 -3.68
C LEU A 18 -11.96 -1.67 -4.86
N THR A 19 -12.50 -1.10 -5.95
CA THR A 19 -12.75 -1.75 -7.24
C THR A 19 -12.30 -0.81 -8.36
N PRO A 20 -12.12 -1.31 -9.60
CA PRO A 20 -11.85 -0.41 -10.73
C PRO A 20 -12.96 0.64 -10.93
N GLN A 21 -14.22 0.28 -10.64
CA GLN A 21 -15.36 1.14 -10.86
C GLN A 21 -15.48 2.26 -9.83
N ASN A 22 -15.06 2.04 -8.58
CA ASN A 22 -15.18 3.03 -7.51
C ASN A 22 -13.87 3.78 -7.20
N LEU A 23 -12.79 3.49 -7.91
CA LEU A 23 -11.47 4.06 -7.65
C LEU A 23 -11.50 5.59 -7.61
N ALA A 24 -12.00 6.22 -8.66
CA ALA A 24 -12.03 7.68 -8.74
C ALA A 24 -13.05 8.29 -7.79
N SER A 25 -14.26 7.71 -7.72
CA SER A 25 -15.37 8.28 -6.95
C SER A 25 -15.20 8.11 -5.43
N ASP A 26 -14.64 6.98 -4.99
CA ASP A 26 -14.61 6.63 -3.57
C ASP A 26 -13.25 6.85 -2.93
N LEU A 27 -12.16 6.70 -3.68
CA LEU A 27 -10.81 6.93 -3.13
C LEU A 27 -10.29 8.33 -3.42
N GLY A 28 -10.51 8.86 -4.63
CA GLY A 28 -10.00 10.16 -5.06
C GLY A 28 -10.28 11.31 -4.10
N PRO A 29 -11.52 11.45 -3.57
CA PRO A 29 -11.85 12.56 -2.69
C PRO A 29 -11.05 12.63 -1.38
N PHE A 30 -10.41 11.56 -0.96
CA PHE A 30 -9.59 11.56 0.25
C PHE A 30 -8.31 12.38 0.12
N TYR A 31 -7.80 12.60 -1.09
CA TYR A 31 -6.46 13.18 -1.29
C TYR A 31 -6.50 14.69 -1.38
N ALA A 32 -5.55 15.35 -0.71
CA ALA A 32 -5.27 16.75 -0.92
C ALA A 32 -4.76 16.98 -2.36
N GLU A 33 -4.84 18.22 -2.84
CA GLU A 33 -4.56 18.55 -4.25
C GLU A 33 -3.19 18.06 -4.72
N GLN A 34 -2.15 18.21 -3.90
CA GLN A 34 -0.78 17.79 -4.21
C GLN A 34 -0.31 16.65 -3.31
N ALA A 35 -1.21 15.73 -2.99
CA ALA A 35 -0.90 14.60 -2.13
C ALA A 35 0.28 13.79 -2.68
N TYR A 36 1.19 13.44 -1.78
CA TYR A 36 2.33 12.60 -2.10
C TYR A 36 1.97 11.13 -1.89
N PHE A 37 2.33 10.29 -2.85
CA PHE A 37 2.16 8.84 -2.73
C PHE A 37 3.47 8.14 -3.09
N GLU A 38 3.91 7.24 -2.23
CA GLU A 38 5.12 6.46 -2.44
C GLU A 38 4.86 4.99 -2.13
N ASP A 39 5.34 4.13 -2.99
CA ASP A 39 5.53 2.71 -2.73
C ASP A 39 6.95 2.32 -3.15
N PRO A 40 7.39 1.05 -3.02
CA PRO A 40 8.76 0.68 -3.39
C PRO A 40 9.15 0.95 -4.85
N PHE A 41 8.19 1.18 -5.73
CA PHE A 41 8.43 1.39 -7.16
C PHE A 41 8.07 2.78 -7.65
N ASN A 42 7.27 3.54 -6.89
CA ASN A 42 6.67 4.79 -7.34
C ASN A 42 6.85 5.91 -6.32
N GLN A 43 7.05 7.13 -6.83
CA GLN A 43 7.03 8.37 -6.05
C GLN A 43 6.31 9.40 -6.89
N VAL A 44 5.09 9.77 -6.52
CA VAL A 44 4.24 10.63 -7.34
C VAL A 44 3.51 11.68 -6.51
N TYR A 45 3.00 12.70 -7.19
CA TYR A 45 2.19 13.77 -6.60
C TYR A 45 0.88 13.92 -7.35
N GLY A 46 -0.20 14.12 -6.61
CA GLY A 46 -1.51 14.42 -7.14
C GLY A 46 -2.33 13.19 -7.52
N TRP A 47 -3.64 13.36 -7.51
CA TRP A 47 -4.57 12.26 -7.71
C TRP A 47 -4.41 11.56 -9.06
N GLU A 48 -4.20 12.32 -10.14
CA GLU A 48 -4.08 11.72 -11.47
C GLU A 48 -2.97 10.67 -11.53
N ALA A 49 -1.80 10.98 -10.95
CA ALA A 49 -0.68 10.05 -10.89
C ALA A 49 -0.94 8.90 -9.92
N ILE A 50 -1.58 9.16 -8.79
CA ILE A 50 -1.97 8.12 -7.81
C ILE A 50 -2.98 7.16 -8.45
N GLU A 51 -3.99 7.68 -9.12
CA GLU A 51 -5.00 6.87 -9.82
C GLU A 51 -4.35 5.93 -10.83
N ALA A 52 -3.37 6.42 -11.58
CA ALA A 52 -2.66 5.62 -12.57
C ALA A 52 -1.96 4.40 -11.95
N ILE A 53 -1.42 4.53 -10.73
CA ILE A 53 -0.80 3.41 -10.01
C ILE A 53 -1.84 2.32 -9.70
N PHE A 54 -3.01 2.70 -9.19
CA PHE A 54 -4.06 1.74 -8.86
C PHE A 54 -4.69 1.14 -10.10
N GLU A 55 -4.89 1.92 -11.16
CA GLU A 55 -5.37 1.39 -12.44
C GLU A 55 -4.41 0.34 -12.99
N HIS A 56 -3.11 0.61 -12.94
CA HIS A 56 -2.10 -0.36 -13.36
C HIS A 56 -2.17 -1.65 -12.53
N MET A 57 -2.36 -1.55 -11.23
CA MET A 57 -2.56 -2.70 -10.36
C MET A 57 -3.76 -3.55 -10.82
N PHE A 58 -4.91 -2.92 -11.08
CA PHE A 58 -6.10 -3.63 -11.52
C PHE A 58 -5.92 -4.31 -12.88
N HIS A 59 -5.06 -3.78 -13.75
CA HIS A 59 -4.75 -4.39 -15.05
C HIS A 59 -3.69 -5.49 -14.96
N THR A 60 -2.91 -5.51 -13.89
CA THR A 60 -1.74 -6.41 -13.76
C THR A 60 -2.09 -7.70 -13.01
N VAL A 61 -2.97 -7.64 -12.02
CA VAL A 61 -3.32 -8.79 -11.18
C VAL A 61 -4.82 -9.03 -11.18
N HIS A 62 -5.20 -10.26 -10.79
CA HIS A 62 -6.62 -10.65 -10.67
C HIS A 62 -7.06 -10.58 -9.20
N HIS A 63 -8.27 -10.09 -8.98
CA HIS A 63 -8.93 -10.05 -7.67
C HIS A 63 -8.06 -9.43 -6.55
N PRO A 64 -7.48 -8.24 -6.77
CA PRO A 64 -6.70 -7.58 -5.72
C PRO A 64 -7.63 -7.19 -4.56
N LYS A 65 -7.19 -7.47 -3.34
CA LYS A 65 -7.95 -7.16 -2.13
C LYS A 65 -7.03 -6.69 -1.03
N PHE A 66 -7.39 -5.56 -0.41
CA PHE A 66 -6.74 -5.05 0.77
C PHE A 66 -7.57 -5.36 2.02
N ASP A 67 -6.91 -5.84 3.06
CA ASP A 67 -7.49 -5.99 4.39
C ASP A 67 -6.63 -5.23 5.38
N VAL A 68 -7.23 -4.31 6.14
CA VAL A 68 -6.53 -3.53 7.16
C VAL A 68 -6.60 -4.32 8.47
N LEU A 69 -5.45 -4.80 8.92
CA LEU A 69 -5.36 -5.69 10.08
C LEU A 69 -5.34 -4.92 11.39
N THR A 70 -4.63 -3.79 11.41
CA THR A 70 -4.59 -2.90 12.56
C THR A 70 -4.24 -1.49 12.13
N ARG A 71 -4.53 -0.51 12.98
CA ARG A 71 -4.26 0.90 12.70
C ARG A 71 -3.95 1.64 14.00
N ALA A 72 -3.14 2.67 13.88
CA ALA A 72 -2.78 3.53 14.98
C ALA A 72 -2.73 4.98 14.51
N LEU A 73 -3.04 5.89 15.41
CA LEU A 73 -3.06 7.31 15.11
C LEU A 73 -2.23 8.06 16.15
N ASN A 74 -1.36 8.93 15.68
CA ASN A 74 -0.58 9.82 16.52
C ASN A 74 -0.66 11.24 15.94
N GLY A 75 -1.57 12.05 16.45
CA GLY A 75 -1.82 13.39 15.91
C GLY A 75 -2.34 13.32 14.48
N ASP A 76 -1.62 13.92 13.55
CA ASP A 76 -1.96 13.93 12.13
C ASP A 76 -1.44 12.70 11.37
N THR A 77 -0.64 11.88 12.03
CA THR A 77 0.02 10.73 11.40
C THR A 77 -0.65 9.44 11.79
N ALA A 78 -1.00 8.65 10.80
CA ALA A 78 -1.60 7.34 10.97
C ALA A 78 -0.70 6.24 10.41
N PHE A 79 -0.82 5.06 11.00
CA PHE A 79 -0.18 3.84 10.50
C PHE A 79 -1.24 2.77 10.32
N LEU A 80 -1.20 2.11 9.17
CA LEU A 80 -2.09 0.99 8.87
C LEU A 80 -1.23 -0.22 8.53
N GLU A 81 -1.42 -1.31 9.26
CA GLU A 81 -0.89 -2.59 8.84
C GLU A 81 -1.93 -3.29 7.98
N TRP A 82 -1.53 -3.76 6.83
CA TRP A 82 -2.46 -4.35 5.87
C TRP A 82 -1.93 -5.65 5.28
N GLN A 83 -2.86 -6.42 4.77
CA GLN A 83 -2.61 -7.60 3.96
C GLN A 83 -3.18 -7.33 2.57
N PHE A 84 -2.36 -7.55 1.55
CA PHE A 84 -2.78 -7.47 0.17
C PHE A 84 -2.75 -8.85 -0.45
N THR A 85 -3.89 -9.31 -0.95
CA THR A 85 -4.02 -10.60 -1.61
C THR A 85 -4.42 -10.39 -3.06
N PHE A 86 -3.88 -11.22 -3.93
CA PHE A 86 -4.20 -11.18 -5.35
C PHE A 86 -3.83 -12.51 -6.02
N PHE A 87 -4.29 -12.69 -7.25
CA PHE A 87 -3.88 -13.81 -8.11
C PHE A 87 -3.08 -13.24 -9.28
N ASP A 88 -1.99 -13.94 -9.64
CA ASP A 88 -1.18 -13.56 -10.78
C ASP A 88 -1.84 -14.03 -12.10
N ARG A 89 -1.15 -13.81 -13.24
CA ARG A 89 -1.70 -14.19 -14.56
C ARG A 89 -1.90 -15.68 -14.73
N GLN A 90 -1.20 -16.51 -13.97
CA GLN A 90 -1.37 -17.96 -13.92
C GLN A 90 -2.38 -18.39 -12.85
N TYR A 91 -3.10 -17.44 -12.24
CA TYR A 91 -4.08 -17.65 -11.16
C TYR A 91 -3.48 -18.32 -9.93
N GLN A 92 -2.20 -18.07 -9.66
CA GLN A 92 -1.58 -18.44 -8.40
C GLN A 92 -1.80 -17.31 -7.38
N GLY A 93 -2.19 -17.69 -6.16
CA GLY A 93 -2.46 -16.73 -5.10
C GLY A 93 -1.19 -16.19 -4.45
N HIS A 94 -1.21 -14.90 -4.14
CA HIS A 94 -0.14 -14.21 -3.46
C HIS A 94 -0.68 -13.41 -2.29
N LYS A 95 0.15 -13.25 -1.27
CA LYS A 95 -0.18 -12.47 -0.07
C LYS A 95 1.05 -11.63 0.30
N ILE A 96 0.83 -10.32 0.44
CA ILE A 96 1.85 -9.38 0.86
C ILE A 96 1.37 -8.68 2.12
N TYR A 97 2.23 -8.59 3.13
CA TYR A 97 1.98 -7.78 4.33
C TYR A 97 2.81 -6.51 4.23
N GLY A 98 2.20 -5.40 4.61
CA GLY A 98 2.87 -4.12 4.62
C GLY A 98 2.28 -3.17 5.63
N THR A 99 2.89 -2.00 5.71
CA THR A 99 2.46 -0.90 6.56
C THR A 99 2.48 0.38 5.75
N SER A 100 1.45 1.21 5.92
CA SER A 100 1.41 2.54 5.32
C SER A 100 1.51 3.60 6.40
N LYS A 101 2.28 4.64 6.13
CA LYS A 101 2.29 5.86 6.91
C LYS A 101 1.48 6.91 6.17
N VAL A 102 0.44 7.44 6.81
CA VAL A 102 -0.48 8.42 6.22
C VAL A 102 -0.47 9.68 7.06
N VAL A 103 -0.31 10.83 6.42
CA VAL A 103 -0.40 12.13 7.09
C VAL A 103 -1.62 12.87 6.57
N PHE A 104 -2.48 13.32 7.49
CA PHE A 104 -3.70 14.08 7.17
C PHE A 104 -3.46 15.58 7.30
N ASP A 105 -4.17 16.37 6.50
CA ASP A 105 -4.23 17.81 6.67
C ASP A 105 -5.30 18.21 7.68
N VAL A 106 -5.44 19.52 7.93
CA VAL A 106 -6.40 20.06 8.92
C VAL A 106 -7.87 19.81 8.53
N GLN A 107 -8.12 19.46 7.28
CA GLN A 107 -9.45 19.15 6.77
C GLN A 107 -9.73 17.66 6.71
N GLY A 108 -8.76 16.84 7.12
CA GLY A 108 -8.89 15.37 7.10
C GLY A 108 -8.56 14.73 5.75
N ARG A 109 -7.94 15.47 4.84
CA ARG A 109 -7.49 14.93 3.57
C ARG A 109 -6.06 14.40 3.69
N VAL A 110 -5.72 13.42 2.86
CA VAL A 110 -4.40 12.81 2.86
C VAL A 110 -3.39 13.72 2.16
N LEU A 111 -2.38 14.16 2.91
CA LEU A 111 -1.24 14.90 2.40
C LEU A 111 -0.17 13.98 1.84
N SER A 112 0.07 12.85 2.52
CA SER A 112 1.05 11.87 2.08
C SER A 112 0.64 10.47 2.50
N HIS A 113 1.00 9.52 1.67
CA HIS A 113 0.77 8.10 1.90
C HIS A 113 2.03 7.35 1.41
N VAL A 114 2.71 6.68 2.31
CA VAL A 114 3.93 5.93 1.98
C VAL A 114 3.75 4.48 2.39
N ASP A 115 3.93 3.58 1.45
CA ASP A 115 3.84 2.14 1.66
C ASP A 115 5.22 1.54 1.92
N TYR A 116 5.31 0.74 2.97
CA TYR A 116 6.51 -0.03 3.33
C TYR A 116 6.20 -1.51 3.30
N TRP A 117 6.87 -2.25 2.44
CA TRP A 117 6.78 -3.71 2.42
C TRP A 117 8.07 -4.30 1.84
N ASP A 118 8.33 -5.55 2.15
CA ASP A 118 9.60 -6.21 1.83
C ASP A 118 9.58 -6.73 0.39
N THR A 119 10.10 -5.93 -0.54
CA THR A 119 10.22 -6.33 -1.94
C THR A 119 11.20 -7.48 -2.14
N GLY A 120 12.23 -7.57 -1.31
CA GLY A 120 13.18 -8.69 -1.34
C GLY A 120 12.48 -10.01 -1.07
N LEU A 121 11.63 -10.04 -0.04
CA LEU A 121 10.90 -11.25 0.34
C LEU A 121 9.83 -11.62 -0.69
N TYR A 122 9.03 -10.65 -1.16
CA TYR A 122 7.84 -10.96 -1.95
C TYR A 122 8.08 -10.98 -3.45
N ILE A 123 9.10 -10.28 -3.94
CA ILE A 123 9.35 -10.14 -5.38
C ILE A 123 10.74 -10.61 -5.76
N TYR A 124 11.78 -9.98 -5.24
CA TYR A 124 13.14 -10.18 -5.74
C TYR A 124 13.69 -11.59 -5.48
N GLN A 125 13.23 -12.26 -4.43
CA GLN A 125 13.61 -13.67 -4.20
C GLN A 125 13.06 -14.62 -5.27
N LYS A 126 12.07 -14.22 -6.02
CA LYS A 126 11.46 -15.02 -7.09
C LYS A 126 12.20 -14.89 -8.43
N VAL A 127 13.08 -13.90 -8.56
CA VAL A 127 13.94 -13.76 -9.74
C VAL A 127 15.12 -14.73 -9.58
N PRO A 128 15.39 -15.66 -10.54
CA PRO A 128 16.30 -16.78 -10.32
C PRO A 128 17.70 -16.40 -9.79
N VAL A 129 18.37 -15.44 -10.43
CA VAL A 129 19.73 -15.04 -10.01
C VAL A 129 19.67 -14.07 -8.82
N LEU A 130 18.87 -13.04 -8.93
CA LEU A 130 18.72 -12.02 -7.89
C LEU A 130 18.13 -12.63 -6.61
N GLY A 131 17.15 -13.52 -6.75
CA GLY A 131 16.54 -14.22 -5.63
C GLY A 131 17.55 -15.08 -4.88
N ALA A 132 18.43 -15.81 -5.58
CA ALA A 132 19.49 -16.61 -4.97
C ALA A 132 20.46 -15.73 -4.16
N MET A 133 20.84 -14.58 -4.71
CA MET A 133 21.73 -13.64 -4.04
C MET A 133 21.08 -13.06 -2.76
N ILE A 134 19.81 -12.66 -2.82
CA ILE A 134 19.07 -12.15 -1.67
C ILE A 134 18.95 -13.22 -0.59
N ARG A 135 18.62 -14.46 -0.96
CA ARG A 135 18.54 -15.58 -0.01
C ARG A 135 19.89 -15.86 0.65
N TRP A 136 20.98 -15.75 -0.11
CA TRP A 136 22.34 -15.91 0.42
C TRP A 136 22.66 -14.82 1.46
N ILE A 137 22.37 -13.55 1.16
CA ILE A 137 22.56 -12.44 2.08
C ILE A 137 21.73 -12.66 3.36
N ASN A 138 20.46 -13.03 3.22
CA ASN A 138 19.58 -13.30 4.35
C ASN A 138 20.13 -14.38 5.27
N ARG A 139 20.69 -15.47 4.70
CA ARG A 139 21.31 -16.52 5.51
C ARG A 139 22.53 -16.01 6.28
N LYS A 140 23.32 -15.12 5.67
CA LYS A 140 24.51 -14.54 6.34
C LYS A 140 24.15 -13.64 7.50
N LEU A 141 23.01 -12.96 7.41
CA LEU A 141 22.54 -12.02 8.44
C LEU A 141 21.75 -12.71 9.54
N ARG A 142 21.30 -13.95 9.36
CA ARG A 142 20.59 -14.68 10.41
C ARG A 142 21.56 -15.16 11.47
N PRO A 143 21.21 -14.98 12.77
CA PRO A 143 21.99 -15.61 13.83
C PRO A 143 21.85 -17.13 13.72
N ALA A 144 22.90 -17.85 14.12
CA ALA A 144 22.85 -19.30 14.24
C ALA A 144 21.86 -19.68 15.35
N THR A 145 20.93 -20.59 15.05
CA THR A 145 19.94 -21.07 16.02
C THR A 145 20.17 -22.55 16.30
#